data_a759fca2a0fc97e9cbe1cc73fc9cf2a2
#
_entry.id   a759fca2a0fc97e9cbe1cc73fc9cf2a2
#
_cell.length_a   1.000
_cell.length_b   1.000
_cell.length_c   1.000
_cell.angle_alpha   90.00
_cell.angle_beta   90.00
_cell.angle_gamma   90.00
#
_symmetry.space_group_name_H-M   'P 1'
#
loop_
_entity.id
_entity.type
_entity.pdbx_description
1 polymer ?
#
loop_
_entity_poly.entity_id
_entity_poly.type
_entity_poly.pdbx_seq_one_letter_code
_entity_poly.pdbx_strand_id
1 'polypeptide(L)'
;MTVGELMEPPLIISKDEALSKIISTLLETESYDIFIDLSGKIAALNIRDIIGIKDIKTTRPSLVGKIIPALTTGSRIGEAARIMSHYRMRTLPVVRNGNIEGQLSARRIVELIRKQLTEKKLKIVASNVMTGDPIVIDSHKTVTAAKSIMKRRRIDHIPVVDNGRLVGIITSSDIMNVMSPPERIGKKSVGIDNTEDNLSIEVSGLANNNVITAGVDESVQVVCDRMLSSRSTYCIIKLWDEIQGIITYRDIVALLGEKIEEEIPMFIVGLPDEPFDAELAKSKFANITRFMRRIHPDIEQARCHIKLRSVLGSRKRYEIDVHISSTHGNISYTNVGWDLAKLFDEMTNALKKKVSQKHKRTL
;
A
#
# COMPACT_ATOMS: atom_id res chain seq x y z
N MET A 1 12.01 -16.08 -10.12
CA MET A 1 10.61 -16.52 -10.06
C MET A 1 9.79 -15.64 -10.98
N THR A 2 9.00 -16.26 -11.82
CA THR A 2 8.15 -15.62 -12.83
C THR A 2 6.67 -15.72 -12.45
N VAL A 3 5.85 -14.93 -13.11
CA VAL A 3 4.38 -14.92 -12.90
C VAL A 3 3.76 -16.28 -13.19
N GLY A 4 4.25 -16.97 -14.25
CA GLY A 4 3.75 -18.30 -14.63
C GLY A 4 3.86 -19.37 -13.53
N GLU A 5 4.78 -19.21 -12.59
CA GLU A 5 4.96 -20.13 -11.45
C GLU A 5 3.89 -19.95 -10.34
N LEU A 6 3.21 -18.79 -10.32
CA LEU A 6 2.26 -18.41 -9.28
C LEU A 6 0.84 -18.13 -9.81
N MET A 7 0.62 -18.17 -11.12
CA MET A 7 -0.67 -17.82 -11.69
C MET A 7 -1.76 -18.82 -11.29
N GLU A 8 -2.98 -18.32 -11.22
CA GLU A 8 -4.21 -19.02 -10.88
C GLU A 8 -5.20 -18.94 -12.06
N PRO A 9 -6.25 -19.79 -12.10
CA PRO A 9 -7.32 -19.64 -13.09
C PRO A 9 -7.91 -18.22 -13.07
N PRO A 10 -8.20 -17.61 -14.23
CA PRO A 10 -8.66 -16.24 -14.28
C PRO A 10 -10.15 -16.12 -13.97
N LEU A 11 -10.55 -15.04 -13.31
CA LEU A 11 -11.95 -14.67 -13.13
C LEU A 11 -12.34 -13.69 -14.25
N ILE A 12 -13.03 -14.21 -15.26
CA ILE A 12 -13.42 -13.44 -16.46
C ILE A 12 -14.94 -13.43 -16.57
N ILE A 13 -15.49 -12.31 -17.02
CA ILE A 13 -16.91 -12.16 -17.30
C ILE A 13 -17.10 -11.55 -18.69
N SER A 14 -18.26 -11.83 -19.30
CA SER A 14 -18.64 -11.23 -20.58
C SER A 14 -18.86 -9.72 -20.44
N LYS A 15 -18.49 -8.95 -21.47
CA LYS A 15 -18.72 -7.51 -21.55
C LYS A 15 -20.21 -7.12 -21.50
N ASP A 16 -21.09 -8.05 -21.89
CA ASP A 16 -22.53 -7.85 -21.97
C ASP A 16 -23.27 -8.36 -20.73
N GLU A 17 -22.54 -8.88 -19.73
CA GLU A 17 -23.12 -9.40 -18.50
C GLU A 17 -23.67 -8.26 -17.63
N ALA A 18 -24.71 -8.59 -16.83
CA ALA A 18 -25.28 -7.62 -15.89
C ALA A 18 -24.32 -7.34 -14.71
N LEU A 19 -24.28 -6.08 -14.25
CA LEU A 19 -23.43 -5.71 -13.12
C LEU A 19 -23.81 -6.45 -11.83
N SER A 20 -25.11 -6.80 -11.66
CA SER A 20 -25.58 -7.65 -10.55
C SER A 20 -24.92 -9.03 -10.54
N LYS A 21 -24.75 -9.65 -11.72
CA LYS A 21 -24.07 -10.94 -11.85
C LYS A 21 -22.58 -10.83 -11.52
N ILE A 22 -21.95 -9.71 -11.92
CA ILE A 22 -20.56 -9.43 -11.53
C ILE A 22 -20.42 -9.33 -10.01
N ILE A 23 -21.33 -8.62 -9.35
CA ILE A 23 -21.35 -8.47 -7.89
C ILE A 23 -21.49 -9.85 -7.22
N SER A 24 -22.49 -10.67 -7.63
CA SER A 24 -22.68 -12.03 -7.09
C SER A 24 -21.41 -12.87 -7.28
N THR A 25 -20.82 -12.84 -8.48
CA THR A 25 -19.59 -13.59 -8.77
C THR A 25 -18.41 -13.16 -7.88
N LEU A 26 -18.20 -11.86 -7.68
CA LEU A 26 -17.13 -11.36 -6.80
C LEU A 26 -17.35 -11.77 -5.34
N LEU A 27 -18.61 -11.77 -4.86
CA LEU A 27 -18.95 -12.17 -3.51
C LEU A 27 -18.80 -13.69 -3.30
N GLU A 28 -19.33 -14.51 -4.23
CA GLU A 28 -19.25 -15.96 -4.17
C GLU A 28 -17.81 -16.48 -4.22
N THR A 29 -16.97 -15.85 -5.05
CA THR A 29 -15.55 -16.24 -5.20
C THR A 29 -14.63 -15.57 -4.20
N GLU A 30 -15.15 -14.73 -3.30
CA GLU A 30 -14.35 -13.88 -2.38
C GLU A 30 -13.27 -13.06 -3.12
N SER A 31 -13.54 -12.74 -4.40
CA SER A 31 -12.59 -12.02 -5.26
C SER A 31 -12.81 -10.52 -5.15
N TYR A 32 -11.72 -9.76 -5.33
CA TYR A 32 -11.79 -8.30 -5.30
C TYR A 32 -11.87 -7.67 -6.68
N ASP A 33 -11.20 -8.28 -7.66
CA ASP A 33 -11.13 -7.84 -9.05
C ASP A 33 -11.72 -8.91 -9.98
N ILE A 34 -12.33 -8.47 -11.08
CA ILE A 34 -12.82 -9.32 -12.17
C ILE A 34 -12.41 -8.70 -13.51
N PHE A 35 -12.18 -9.52 -14.53
CA PHE A 35 -11.71 -9.07 -15.82
C PHE A 35 -12.78 -9.19 -16.90
N ILE A 36 -12.75 -8.23 -17.83
CA ILE A 36 -13.59 -8.18 -19.01
C ILE A 36 -12.68 -8.08 -20.22
N ASP A 37 -12.82 -9.00 -21.16
CA ASP A 37 -12.15 -8.89 -22.45
C ASP A 37 -12.95 -7.98 -23.39
N LEU A 38 -12.33 -6.89 -23.80
CA LEU A 38 -12.89 -5.90 -24.72
C LEU A 38 -12.22 -6.01 -26.10
N SER A 39 -12.18 -7.23 -26.66
CA SER A 39 -11.63 -7.51 -28.00
C SER A 39 -10.15 -7.08 -28.12
N GLY A 40 -9.31 -7.65 -27.24
CA GLY A 40 -7.88 -7.43 -27.21
C GLY A 40 -7.42 -6.34 -26.25
N LYS A 41 -8.33 -5.67 -25.55
CA LYS A 41 -8.04 -4.83 -24.39
C LYS A 41 -8.70 -5.43 -23.16
N ILE A 42 -7.97 -5.50 -22.08
CA ILE A 42 -8.49 -6.05 -20.83
C ILE A 42 -8.91 -4.90 -19.91
N ALA A 43 -10.18 -4.90 -19.54
CA ALA A 43 -10.67 -4.04 -18.50
C ALA A 43 -10.81 -4.81 -17.19
N ALA A 44 -10.61 -4.14 -16.06
CA ALA A 44 -10.87 -4.67 -14.74
C ALA A 44 -11.94 -3.84 -14.03
N LEU A 45 -12.75 -4.54 -13.28
CA LEU A 45 -13.69 -4.00 -12.30
C LEU A 45 -13.27 -4.47 -10.92
N ASN A 46 -13.31 -3.57 -9.94
CA ASN A 46 -13.05 -3.93 -8.55
C ASN A 46 -14.21 -3.50 -7.65
N ILE A 47 -14.28 -4.12 -6.48
CA ILE A 47 -15.35 -3.87 -5.49
C ILE A 47 -15.48 -2.38 -5.17
N ARG A 48 -14.37 -1.67 -4.91
CA ARG A 48 -14.38 -0.25 -4.56
C ARG A 48 -14.95 0.64 -5.69
N ASP A 49 -14.65 0.33 -6.94
CA ASP A 49 -15.22 1.06 -8.07
C ASP A 49 -16.72 0.78 -8.20
N ILE A 50 -17.14 -0.47 -7.99
CA ILE A 50 -18.56 -0.89 -8.05
C ILE A 50 -19.39 -0.24 -6.96
N ILE A 51 -18.94 -0.22 -5.70
CA ILE A 51 -19.70 0.46 -4.62
C ILE A 51 -19.86 1.96 -4.87
N GLY A 52 -19.04 2.56 -5.74
CA GLY A 52 -19.14 3.96 -6.16
C GLY A 52 -20.22 4.23 -7.21
N ILE A 53 -20.82 3.19 -7.81
CA ILE A 53 -21.85 3.32 -8.85
C ILE A 53 -23.17 3.69 -8.20
N LYS A 54 -23.90 4.65 -8.81
CA LYS A 54 -25.20 5.08 -8.30
C LYS A 54 -26.32 4.13 -8.71
N ASP A 55 -26.32 3.70 -9.95
CA ASP A 55 -27.35 2.82 -10.51
C ASP A 55 -26.71 1.54 -11.06
N ILE A 56 -26.78 0.49 -10.24
CA ILE A 56 -26.23 -0.83 -10.56
C ILE A 56 -27.08 -1.53 -11.63
N LYS A 57 -28.41 -1.24 -11.69
CA LYS A 57 -29.35 -1.95 -12.58
C LYS A 57 -29.15 -1.55 -14.04
N THR A 58 -28.81 -0.30 -14.31
CA THR A 58 -28.71 0.23 -15.69
C THR A 58 -27.28 0.39 -16.18
N THR A 59 -26.29 0.40 -15.28
CA THR A 59 -24.89 0.60 -15.64
C THR A 59 -24.28 -0.63 -16.30
N ARG A 60 -23.73 -0.45 -17.51
CA ARG A 60 -22.99 -1.51 -18.20
C ARG A 60 -21.58 -1.65 -17.67
N PRO A 61 -21.09 -2.87 -17.42
CA PRO A 61 -19.74 -3.13 -16.92
C PRO A 61 -18.63 -2.51 -17.79
N SER A 62 -18.81 -2.53 -19.10
CA SER A 62 -17.85 -1.96 -20.07
C SER A 62 -17.64 -0.45 -19.93
N LEU A 63 -18.60 0.28 -19.33
CA LEU A 63 -18.49 1.72 -19.11
C LEU A 63 -17.71 2.08 -17.81
N VAL A 64 -17.65 1.16 -16.87
CA VAL A 64 -17.00 1.38 -15.55
C VAL A 64 -15.68 0.62 -15.43
N GLY A 65 -15.46 -0.40 -16.24
CA GLY A 65 -14.21 -1.15 -16.30
C GLY A 65 -13.05 -0.25 -16.73
N LYS A 66 -11.93 -0.36 -16.05
CA LYS A 66 -10.70 0.39 -16.36
C LYS A 66 -9.74 -0.49 -17.14
N ILE A 67 -9.24 0.01 -18.25
CA ILE A 67 -8.18 -0.68 -19.00
C ILE A 67 -6.94 -0.78 -18.13
N ILE A 68 -6.42 -1.98 -18.00
CA ILE A 68 -5.25 -2.29 -17.19
C ILE A 68 -4.20 -3.03 -18.03
N PRO A 69 -2.90 -2.90 -17.67
CA PRO A 69 -1.86 -3.70 -18.29
C PRO A 69 -2.02 -5.17 -17.89
N ALA A 70 -1.70 -6.07 -18.82
CA ALA A 70 -1.64 -7.49 -18.58
C ALA A 70 -0.19 -7.94 -18.37
N LEU A 71 -0.02 -9.02 -17.60
CA LEU A 71 1.23 -9.72 -17.42
C LEU A 71 1.38 -10.83 -18.46
N THR A 72 2.60 -11.27 -18.68
CA THR A 72 2.88 -12.55 -19.38
C THR A 72 3.39 -13.58 -18.38
N THR A 73 3.39 -14.86 -18.75
CA THR A 73 3.95 -15.92 -17.90
C THR A 73 5.44 -15.71 -17.57
N GLY A 74 6.18 -14.99 -18.44
CA GLY A 74 7.58 -14.61 -18.23
C GLY A 74 7.81 -13.34 -17.41
N SER A 75 6.76 -12.56 -17.13
CA SER A 75 6.87 -11.33 -16.32
C SER A 75 7.43 -11.63 -14.93
N ARG A 76 8.22 -10.70 -14.38
CA ARG A 76 8.78 -10.83 -13.03
C ARG A 76 7.75 -10.45 -11.98
N ILE A 77 7.78 -11.12 -10.82
CA ILE A 77 6.86 -10.82 -9.71
C ILE A 77 6.99 -9.37 -9.22
N GLY A 78 8.20 -8.81 -9.19
CA GLY A 78 8.41 -7.39 -8.83
C GLY A 78 7.75 -6.40 -9.81
N GLU A 79 7.64 -6.75 -11.09
CA GLU A 79 6.87 -5.98 -12.07
C GLU A 79 5.37 -6.02 -11.75
N ALA A 80 4.84 -7.21 -11.48
CA ALA A 80 3.45 -7.40 -11.05
C ALA A 80 3.14 -6.58 -9.78
N ALA A 81 4.03 -6.61 -8.78
CA ALA A 81 3.90 -5.84 -7.56
C ALA A 81 3.81 -4.33 -7.80
N ARG A 82 4.64 -3.79 -8.72
CA ARG A 82 4.59 -2.37 -9.11
C ARG A 82 3.29 -2.00 -9.81
N ILE A 83 2.79 -2.85 -10.71
CA ILE A 83 1.53 -2.64 -11.42
C ILE A 83 0.37 -2.68 -10.43
N MET A 84 0.31 -3.67 -9.53
CA MET A 84 -0.73 -3.76 -8.49
C MET A 84 -0.75 -2.49 -7.62
N SER A 85 0.40 -2.02 -7.18
CA SER A 85 0.53 -0.81 -6.36
C SER A 85 0.05 0.44 -7.11
N HIS A 86 0.47 0.60 -8.38
CA HIS A 86 0.14 1.76 -9.20
C HIS A 86 -1.36 1.82 -9.52
N TYR A 87 -1.94 0.71 -9.99
CA TYR A 87 -3.36 0.63 -10.37
C TYR A 87 -4.28 0.35 -9.18
N ARG A 88 -3.72 0.11 -7.99
CA ARG A 88 -4.44 -0.27 -6.75
C ARG A 88 -5.33 -1.51 -6.95
N MET A 89 -4.79 -2.49 -7.65
CA MET A 89 -5.39 -3.78 -7.93
C MET A 89 -4.89 -4.83 -6.94
N ARG A 90 -5.71 -5.82 -6.67
CA ARG A 90 -5.31 -7.01 -5.89
C ARG A 90 -5.08 -8.22 -6.78
N THR A 91 -5.47 -8.13 -8.06
CA THR A 91 -5.30 -9.20 -9.05
C THR A 91 -4.95 -8.59 -10.39
N LEU A 92 -4.05 -9.24 -11.15
CA LEU A 92 -3.68 -8.83 -12.51
C LEU A 92 -3.90 -9.98 -13.48
N PRO A 93 -4.38 -9.72 -14.71
CA PRO A 93 -4.55 -10.75 -15.72
C PRO A 93 -3.20 -11.17 -16.28
N VAL A 94 -3.06 -12.45 -16.59
CA VAL A 94 -1.91 -13.05 -17.27
C VAL A 94 -2.35 -13.49 -18.65
N VAL A 95 -1.67 -13.00 -19.68
CA VAL A 95 -2.03 -13.27 -21.07
C VAL A 95 -0.99 -14.12 -21.78
N ARG A 96 -1.48 -14.94 -22.72
CA ARG A 96 -0.68 -15.63 -23.71
C ARG A 96 -1.36 -15.51 -25.07
N ASN A 97 -0.63 -15.10 -26.10
CA ASN A 97 -1.15 -14.93 -27.46
C ASN A 97 -2.41 -14.04 -27.55
N GLY A 98 -2.49 -13.00 -26.69
CA GLY A 98 -3.62 -12.06 -26.65
C GLY A 98 -4.81 -12.49 -25.83
N ASN A 99 -4.88 -13.74 -25.35
CA ASN A 99 -5.98 -14.25 -24.53
C ASN A 99 -5.60 -14.28 -23.05
N ILE A 100 -6.57 -14.06 -22.16
CA ILE A 100 -6.37 -14.20 -20.72
C ILE A 100 -6.29 -15.70 -20.39
N GLU A 101 -5.12 -16.16 -19.97
CA GLU A 101 -4.84 -17.55 -19.63
C GLU A 101 -4.91 -17.79 -18.11
N GLY A 102 -4.62 -16.77 -17.33
CA GLY A 102 -4.58 -16.85 -15.87
C GLY A 102 -4.68 -15.49 -15.22
N GLN A 103 -4.52 -15.50 -13.93
CA GLN A 103 -4.40 -14.29 -13.11
C GLN A 103 -3.34 -14.49 -12.03
N LEU A 104 -2.79 -13.38 -11.54
CA LEU A 104 -1.91 -13.35 -10.38
C LEU A 104 -2.57 -12.52 -9.30
N SER A 105 -2.84 -13.11 -8.13
CA SER A 105 -3.42 -12.40 -6.99
C SER A 105 -2.35 -11.86 -6.02
N ALA A 106 -2.65 -10.77 -5.34
CA ALA A 106 -1.83 -10.23 -4.25
C ALA A 106 -1.64 -11.26 -3.14
N ARG A 107 -2.63 -12.11 -2.87
CA ARG A 107 -2.54 -13.21 -1.90
C ARG A 107 -1.38 -14.14 -2.22
N ARG A 108 -1.25 -14.57 -3.48
CA ARG A 108 -0.15 -15.46 -3.92
C ARG A 108 1.22 -14.80 -3.74
N ILE A 109 1.29 -13.48 -3.96
CA ILE A 109 2.52 -12.73 -3.72
C ILE A 109 2.81 -12.65 -2.21
N VAL A 110 1.80 -12.44 -1.36
CA VAL A 110 1.96 -12.44 0.11
C VAL A 110 2.43 -13.80 0.62
N GLU A 111 1.87 -14.90 0.11
CA GLU A 111 2.32 -16.26 0.41
C GLU A 111 3.82 -16.46 0.05
N LEU A 112 4.24 -15.97 -1.12
CA LEU A 112 5.63 -15.98 -1.54
C LEU A 112 6.53 -15.16 -0.60
N ILE A 113 6.13 -13.93 -0.28
CA ILE A 113 6.90 -13.05 0.62
C ILE A 113 7.06 -13.70 1.99
N ARG A 114 5.97 -14.21 2.57
CA ARG A 114 5.98 -14.94 3.84
C ARG A 114 7.00 -16.08 3.81
N LYS A 115 7.00 -16.89 2.74
CA LYS A 115 7.99 -17.99 2.57
C LYS A 115 9.41 -17.45 2.53
N GLN A 116 9.67 -16.39 1.77
CA GLN A 116 11.00 -15.77 1.68
C GLN A 116 11.48 -15.17 3.00
N LEU A 117 10.59 -14.53 3.77
CA LEU A 117 10.91 -14.00 5.11
C LEU A 117 11.37 -15.12 6.05
N THR A 118 10.69 -16.29 6.00
CA THR A 118 11.04 -17.46 6.79
C THR A 118 12.39 -18.05 6.37
N GLU A 119 12.59 -18.32 5.08
CA GLU A 119 13.78 -18.96 4.54
C GLU A 119 15.05 -18.11 4.72
N LYS A 120 14.94 -16.80 4.49
CA LYS A 120 16.05 -15.85 4.60
C LYS A 120 16.26 -15.31 6.01
N LYS A 121 15.41 -15.70 6.98
CA LYS A 121 15.42 -15.18 8.36
C LYS A 121 15.42 -13.65 8.44
N LEU A 122 14.72 -12.99 7.51
CA LEU A 122 14.62 -11.54 7.47
C LEU A 122 13.65 -11.06 8.56
N LYS A 123 14.13 -10.20 9.43
CA LYS A 123 13.32 -9.60 10.50
C LYS A 123 12.87 -8.20 10.08
N ILE A 124 11.71 -8.12 9.42
CA ILE A 124 11.04 -6.86 9.12
C ILE A 124 9.90 -6.73 10.14
N VAL A 125 9.85 -5.63 10.88
CA VAL A 125 8.79 -5.38 11.87
C VAL A 125 7.61 -4.65 11.26
N ALA A 126 6.43 -4.80 11.86
CA ALA A 126 5.16 -4.25 11.36
C ALA A 126 5.22 -2.73 11.19
N SER A 127 5.85 -2.00 12.11
CA SER A 127 6.02 -0.55 12.04
C SER A 127 6.75 -0.05 10.79
N ASN A 128 7.62 -0.87 10.19
CA ASN A 128 8.36 -0.50 8.97
C ASN A 128 7.51 -0.62 7.69
N VAL A 129 6.38 -1.33 7.75
CA VAL A 129 5.56 -1.67 6.57
C VAL A 129 4.18 -1.04 6.65
N MET A 130 3.67 -0.79 7.85
CA MET A 130 2.32 -0.27 8.05
C MET A 130 2.11 1.11 7.41
N THR A 131 0.90 1.35 6.93
CA THR A 131 0.40 2.70 6.70
C THR A 131 0.00 3.28 8.05
N GLY A 132 0.75 4.30 8.54
CA GLY A 132 0.47 5.00 9.79
C GLY A 132 -0.77 5.89 9.70
N ASP A 133 -1.32 6.27 10.86
CA ASP A 133 -2.49 7.15 10.98
C ASP A 133 -3.65 6.76 10.06
N PRO A 134 -4.17 5.53 10.16
CA PRO A 134 -5.23 5.07 9.27
C PRO A 134 -6.49 5.90 9.49
N ILE A 135 -7.22 6.16 8.41
CA ILE A 135 -8.53 6.81 8.50
C ILE A 135 -9.46 5.89 9.27
N VAL A 136 -10.00 6.39 10.37
CA VAL A 136 -10.98 5.69 11.20
C VAL A 136 -12.37 6.30 11.03
N ILE A 137 -13.42 5.56 11.43
CA ILE A 137 -14.80 6.03 11.46
C ILE A 137 -15.42 5.73 12.82
N ASP A 138 -16.18 6.67 13.33
CA ASP A 138 -16.98 6.47 14.56
C ASP A 138 -18.09 5.45 14.32
N SER A 139 -18.34 4.58 15.30
CA SER A 139 -19.30 3.48 15.25
C SER A 139 -20.74 3.91 14.96
N HIS A 140 -21.12 5.13 15.36
CA HIS A 140 -22.46 5.73 15.14
C HIS A 140 -22.62 6.44 13.80
N LYS A 141 -21.56 6.53 12.99
CA LYS A 141 -21.68 7.04 11.61
C LYS A 141 -22.36 6.01 10.72
N THR A 142 -22.96 6.50 9.63
CA THR A 142 -23.69 5.63 8.69
C THR A 142 -22.76 4.89 7.73
N VAL A 143 -23.20 3.75 7.22
CA VAL A 143 -22.51 3.01 6.15
C VAL A 143 -22.35 3.89 4.90
N THR A 144 -23.29 4.79 4.60
CA THR A 144 -23.15 5.80 3.54
C THR A 144 -21.92 6.69 3.75
N ALA A 145 -21.63 7.10 4.98
CA ALA A 145 -20.44 7.88 5.30
C ALA A 145 -19.16 7.06 5.05
N ALA A 146 -19.13 5.79 5.50
CA ALA A 146 -18.02 4.89 5.22
C ALA A 146 -17.78 4.71 3.72
N LYS A 147 -18.82 4.43 2.94
CA LYS A 147 -18.80 4.34 1.47
C LYS A 147 -18.21 5.60 0.83
N SER A 148 -18.65 6.77 1.28
CA SER A 148 -18.16 8.07 0.79
C SER A 148 -16.66 8.25 1.07
N ILE A 149 -16.20 7.89 2.28
CA ILE A 149 -14.78 7.92 2.64
C ILE A 149 -13.98 6.98 1.75
N MET A 150 -14.40 5.71 1.60
CA MET A 150 -13.72 4.71 0.76
C MET A 150 -13.56 5.20 -0.68
N LYS A 151 -14.64 5.74 -1.27
CA LYS A 151 -14.61 6.27 -2.64
C LYS A 151 -13.64 7.45 -2.77
N ARG A 152 -13.75 8.44 -1.88
CA ARG A 152 -12.97 9.68 -1.94
C ARG A 152 -11.49 9.45 -1.65
N ARG A 153 -11.17 8.60 -0.67
CA ARG A 153 -9.79 8.30 -0.24
C ARG A 153 -9.18 7.10 -0.98
N ARG A 154 -9.98 6.38 -1.77
CA ARG A 154 -9.58 5.16 -2.49
C ARG A 154 -8.97 4.11 -1.56
N ILE A 155 -9.64 3.87 -0.43
CA ILE A 155 -9.30 2.85 0.57
C ILE A 155 -10.42 1.81 0.66
N ASP A 156 -10.08 0.61 1.11
CA ASP A 156 -11.00 -0.54 1.16
C ASP A 156 -11.29 -1.00 2.57
N HIS A 157 -10.57 -0.46 3.56
CA HIS A 157 -10.64 -0.84 4.95
C HIS A 157 -10.70 0.42 5.80
N ILE A 158 -11.66 0.50 6.71
CA ILE A 158 -11.78 1.60 7.67
C ILE A 158 -11.98 1.00 9.05
N PRO A 159 -11.01 1.12 9.98
CA PRO A 159 -11.20 0.75 11.36
C PRO A 159 -12.35 1.55 11.97
N VAL A 160 -13.21 0.87 12.72
CA VAL A 160 -14.36 1.45 13.42
C VAL A 160 -13.98 1.65 14.87
N VAL A 161 -14.20 2.87 15.36
CA VAL A 161 -13.88 3.24 16.73
C VAL A 161 -15.13 3.68 17.49
N ASP A 162 -15.16 3.38 18.77
CA ASP A 162 -16.11 3.93 19.73
C ASP A 162 -15.33 4.54 20.90
N ASN A 163 -15.56 5.83 21.20
CA ASN A 163 -14.82 6.57 22.22
C ASN A 163 -13.28 6.42 22.07
N GLY A 164 -12.79 6.41 20.80
CA GLY A 164 -11.37 6.27 20.45
C GLY A 164 -10.81 4.83 20.53
N ARG A 165 -11.62 3.84 20.94
CA ARG A 165 -11.21 2.43 21.01
C ARG A 165 -11.65 1.68 19.76
N LEU A 166 -10.78 0.80 19.26
CA LEU A 166 -11.10 -0.08 18.15
C LEU A 166 -12.22 -1.06 18.55
N VAL A 167 -13.36 -0.99 17.86
CA VAL A 167 -14.51 -1.89 18.08
C VAL A 167 -14.81 -2.78 16.89
N GLY A 168 -14.26 -2.47 15.72
CA GLY A 168 -14.49 -3.25 14.51
C GLY A 168 -13.73 -2.71 13.31
N ILE A 169 -14.02 -3.28 12.15
CA ILE A 169 -13.57 -2.78 10.87
C ILE A 169 -14.68 -2.96 9.84
N ILE A 170 -14.82 -1.98 8.94
CA ILE A 170 -15.71 -2.07 7.79
C ILE A 170 -14.88 -2.10 6.50
N THR A 171 -15.23 -2.99 5.58
CA THR A 171 -14.54 -3.14 4.29
C THR A 171 -15.46 -2.78 3.13
N SER A 172 -14.86 -2.56 1.95
CA SER A 172 -15.63 -2.35 0.71
C SER A 172 -16.48 -3.58 0.35
N SER A 173 -16.04 -4.79 0.72
CA SER A 173 -16.80 -6.04 0.53
C SER A 173 -18.04 -6.07 1.40
N ASP A 174 -17.97 -5.61 2.65
CA ASP A 174 -19.14 -5.54 3.56
C ASP A 174 -20.19 -4.58 2.99
N ILE A 175 -19.75 -3.42 2.48
CA ILE A 175 -20.65 -2.45 1.83
C ILE A 175 -21.27 -3.06 0.57
N MET A 176 -20.50 -3.80 -0.24
CA MET A 176 -21.00 -4.43 -1.45
C MET A 176 -22.04 -5.51 -1.13
N ASN A 177 -21.85 -6.29 -0.04
CA ASN A 177 -22.84 -7.26 0.43
C ASN A 177 -24.20 -6.61 0.72
N VAL A 178 -24.18 -5.45 1.39
CA VAL A 178 -25.42 -4.70 1.71
C VAL A 178 -26.07 -4.09 0.47
N MET A 179 -25.26 -3.71 -0.53
CA MET A 179 -25.74 -3.16 -1.81
C MET A 179 -26.22 -4.24 -2.79
N SER A 180 -25.85 -5.51 -2.55
CA SER A 180 -26.24 -6.62 -3.43
C SER A 180 -27.74 -6.86 -3.29
N PRO A 181 -28.52 -6.97 -4.40
CA PRO A 181 -29.90 -7.33 -4.32
C PRO A 181 -30.02 -8.73 -3.70
N PRO A 182 -30.97 -8.96 -2.77
CA PRO A 182 -31.19 -10.29 -2.23
C PRO A 182 -31.50 -11.25 -3.36
N GLU A 183 -30.75 -12.36 -3.48
CA GLU A 183 -31.07 -13.43 -4.39
C GLU A 183 -32.47 -13.94 -4.05
N ARG A 184 -33.31 -14.16 -5.07
CA ARG A 184 -34.64 -14.74 -4.92
C ARG A 184 -34.52 -16.21 -4.53
N ILE A 185 -34.25 -16.46 -3.26
CA ILE A 185 -34.48 -17.77 -2.66
C ILE A 185 -35.98 -17.86 -2.37
N GLY A 186 -36.71 -18.49 -3.29
CA GLY A 186 -38.08 -18.98 -3.14
C GLY A 186 -39.12 -18.01 -2.55
N LYS A 187 -40.05 -17.54 -3.38
CA LYS A 187 -41.38 -16.99 -3.10
C LYS A 187 -41.54 -16.18 -1.81
N LYS A 188 -41.70 -14.86 -1.98
CA LYS A 188 -42.01 -13.82 -1.01
C LYS A 188 -40.81 -13.17 -0.33
N SER A 189 -40.03 -12.38 -1.05
CA SER A 189 -39.40 -11.24 -0.45
C SER A 189 -40.44 -10.10 -0.39
N VAL A 190 -40.90 -9.78 0.81
CA VAL A 190 -41.58 -8.52 1.09
C VAL A 190 -40.57 -7.41 0.77
N GLY A 191 -40.96 -6.51 -0.15
CA GLY A 191 -40.07 -5.53 -0.74
C GLY A 191 -39.30 -4.70 0.30
N ILE A 192 -37.99 -4.75 0.20
CA ILE A 192 -37.11 -3.64 0.55
C ILE A 192 -36.26 -3.43 -0.70
N ASP A 193 -36.83 -2.69 -1.64
CA ASP A 193 -36.19 -2.29 -2.89
C ASP A 193 -35.31 -1.03 -2.70
N ASN A 194 -34.98 -0.69 -1.44
CA ASN A 194 -34.30 0.54 -1.06
C ASN A 194 -32.85 0.25 -0.62
N THR A 195 -31.95 0.16 -1.59
CA THR A 195 -30.50 0.12 -1.35
C THR A 195 -30.04 1.33 -0.53
N GLU A 196 -30.74 2.47 -0.60
CA GLU A 196 -30.43 3.67 0.17
C GLU A 196 -30.77 3.52 1.66
N ASP A 197 -31.86 2.85 2.02
CA ASP A 197 -32.25 2.60 3.41
C ASP A 197 -31.26 1.65 4.10
N ASN A 198 -30.77 0.63 3.38
CA ASN A 198 -29.76 -0.30 3.89
C ASN A 198 -28.39 0.37 4.16
N LEU A 199 -28.09 1.46 3.50
CA LEU A 199 -26.85 2.23 3.71
C LEU A 199 -26.99 3.31 4.79
N SER A 200 -28.21 3.55 5.30
CA SER A 200 -28.49 4.51 6.37
C SER A 200 -28.24 3.95 7.78
N ILE A 201 -27.99 2.64 7.89
CA ILE A 201 -27.66 1.98 9.18
C ILE A 201 -26.32 2.47 9.72
N GLU A 202 -26.15 2.38 11.03
CA GLU A 202 -24.87 2.66 11.68
C GLU A 202 -23.80 1.65 11.26
N VAL A 203 -22.56 2.12 11.18
CA VAL A 203 -21.40 1.27 10.84
C VAL A 203 -21.22 0.14 11.84
N SER A 204 -21.55 0.37 13.12
CA SER A 204 -21.53 -0.65 14.19
C SER A 204 -22.33 -1.90 13.85
N GLY A 205 -23.44 -1.75 13.14
CA GLY A 205 -24.31 -2.87 12.72
C GLY A 205 -23.76 -3.72 11.58
N LEU A 206 -22.74 -3.23 10.85
CA LEU A 206 -22.13 -3.92 9.72
C LEU A 206 -20.66 -4.29 9.93
N ALA A 207 -19.98 -3.61 10.84
CA ALA A 207 -18.56 -3.80 11.09
C ALA A 207 -18.25 -5.22 11.59
N ASN A 208 -17.17 -5.79 11.11
CA ASN A 208 -16.62 -7.03 11.64
C ASN A 208 -15.88 -6.75 12.95
N ASN A 209 -16.38 -7.28 14.07
CA ASN A 209 -15.81 -7.08 15.40
C ASN A 209 -14.61 -8.03 15.66
N ASN A 210 -14.45 -9.08 14.88
CA ASN A 210 -13.28 -9.98 14.96
C ASN A 210 -12.12 -9.42 14.15
N VAL A 211 -11.51 -8.34 14.66
CA VAL A 211 -10.44 -7.62 13.96
C VAL A 211 -9.09 -8.29 14.20
N ILE A 212 -8.39 -8.60 13.13
CA ILE A 212 -7.01 -9.12 13.22
C ILE A 212 -6.08 -7.98 13.58
N THR A 213 -5.32 -8.16 14.65
CA THR A 213 -4.38 -7.17 15.16
C THR A 213 -2.97 -7.75 15.32
N ALA A 214 -1.96 -6.87 15.31
CA ALA A 214 -0.58 -7.17 15.65
C ALA A 214 0.05 -5.97 16.36
N GLY A 215 1.13 -6.21 17.12
CA GLY A 215 1.93 -5.15 17.73
C GLY A 215 2.87 -4.48 16.73
N VAL A 216 3.31 -3.26 17.04
CA VAL A 216 4.24 -2.47 16.19
C VAL A 216 5.58 -3.17 15.96
N ASP A 217 6.05 -3.95 16.95
CA ASP A 217 7.33 -4.66 16.92
C ASP A 217 7.21 -6.12 16.43
N GLU A 218 5.97 -6.59 16.17
CA GLU A 218 5.79 -7.92 15.63
C GLU A 218 6.34 -8.05 14.22
N SER A 219 6.88 -9.21 13.87
CA SER A 219 7.42 -9.42 12.53
C SER A 219 6.33 -9.45 11.47
N VAL A 220 6.64 -8.94 10.29
CA VAL A 220 5.75 -9.00 9.10
C VAL A 220 5.41 -10.45 8.75
N GLN A 221 6.28 -11.42 9.05
CA GLN A 221 5.98 -12.83 8.87
C GLN A 221 4.76 -13.25 9.71
N VAL A 222 4.71 -12.88 11.01
CA VAL A 222 3.57 -13.16 11.89
C VAL A 222 2.30 -12.47 11.39
N VAL A 223 2.42 -11.22 10.91
CA VAL A 223 1.31 -10.50 10.29
C VAL A 223 0.78 -11.25 9.06
N CYS A 224 1.68 -11.70 8.17
CA CYS A 224 1.29 -12.52 7.01
C CYS A 224 0.60 -13.82 7.43
N ASP A 225 1.13 -14.53 8.44
CA ASP A 225 0.54 -15.78 8.95
C ASP A 225 -0.89 -15.55 9.45
N ARG A 226 -1.12 -14.50 10.25
CA ARG A 226 -2.46 -14.14 10.74
C ARG A 226 -3.41 -13.80 9.60
N MET A 227 -2.98 -12.95 8.66
CA MET A 227 -3.80 -12.53 7.51
C MET A 227 -4.16 -13.72 6.62
N LEU A 228 -3.22 -14.60 6.32
CA LEU A 228 -3.45 -15.76 5.44
C LEU A 228 -4.35 -16.82 6.12
N SER A 229 -4.11 -17.12 7.40
CA SER A 229 -4.91 -18.11 8.15
C SER A 229 -6.36 -17.68 8.35
N SER A 230 -6.60 -16.39 8.56
CA SER A 230 -7.94 -15.82 8.73
C SER A 230 -8.58 -15.34 7.43
N ARG A 231 -7.93 -15.58 6.27
CA ARG A 231 -8.36 -15.06 4.96
C ARG A 231 -8.60 -13.55 4.93
N SER A 232 -7.90 -12.81 5.80
CA SER A 232 -8.04 -11.36 5.87
C SER A 232 -7.06 -10.66 4.93
N THR A 233 -7.49 -9.55 4.35
CA THR A 233 -6.67 -8.70 3.48
C THR A 233 -6.03 -7.53 4.22
N TYR A 234 -6.18 -7.50 5.55
CA TYR A 234 -5.68 -6.44 6.44
C TYR A 234 -5.25 -7.00 7.80
N CYS A 235 -4.44 -6.21 8.51
CA CYS A 235 -4.13 -6.37 9.93
C CYS A 235 -3.98 -4.98 10.55
N ILE A 236 -4.68 -4.72 11.66
CA ILE A 236 -4.55 -3.46 12.40
C ILE A 236 -3.33 -3.55 13.32
N ILE A 237 -2.49 -2.54 13.25
CA ILE A 237 -1.28 -2.47 14.08
C ILE A 237 -1.56 -1.59 15.29
N LYS A 238 -1.32 -2.14 16.46
CA LYS A 238 -1.60 -1.49 17.75
C LYS A 238 -0.33 -1.34 18.57
N LEU A 239 -0.28 -0.27 19.34
CA LEU A 239 0.62 -0.13 20.48
C LEU A 239 -0.26 0.03 21.71
N TRP A 240 -0.17 -0.91 22.65
CA TRP A 240 -1.16 -1.10 23.72
C TRP A 240 -2.56 -1.24 23.12
N ASP A 241 -3.50 -0.36 23.46
CA ASP A 241 -4.86 -0.38 22.91
C ASP A 241 -5.11 0.66 21.81
N GLU A 242 -4.09 1.44 21.43
CA GLU A 242 -4.21 2.49 20.42
C GLU A 242 -3.84 1.99 19.02
N ILE A 243 -4.61 2.39 18.03
CA ILE A 243 -4.34 2.11 16.62
C ILE A 243 -3.15 2.96 16.18
N GLN A 244 -2.09 2.32 15.71
CA GLN A 244 -0.91 2.98 15.17
C GLN A 244 -0.87 2.94 13.65
N GLY A 245 -1.47 1.91 13.05
CA GLY A 245 -1.42 1.72 11.62
C GLY A 245 -2.31 0.58 11.14
N ILE A 246 -2.27 0.38 9.83
CA ILE A 246 -2.87 -0.76 9.15
C ILE A 246 -1.87 -1.34 8.16
N ILE A 247 -1.78 -2.67 8.11
CA ILE A 247 -1.07 -3.39 7.05
C ILE A 247 -2.12 -4.07 6.19
N THR A 248 -2.00 -3.91 4.88
CA THR A 248 -2.84 -4.58 3.88
C THR A 248 -1.97 -5.41 2.94
N TYR A 249 -2.58 -6.25 2.09
CA TYR A 249 -1.82 -6.97 1.05
C TYR A 249 -1.01 -6.02 0.17
N ARG A 250 -1.50 -4.80 -0.08
CA ARG A 250 -0.77 -3.79 -0.86
C ARG A 250 0.55 -3.40 -0.21
N ASP A 251 0.55 -3.21 1.11
CA ASP A 251 1.75 -2.80 1.85
C ASP A 251 2.79 -3.92 1.85
N ILE A 252 2.35 -5.19 1.97
CA ILE A 252 3.23 -6.36 1.89
C ILE A 252 3.76 -6.56 0.46
N VAL A 253 2.88 -6.47 -0.56
CA VAL A 253 3.25 -6.61 -1.98
C VAL A 253 4.26 -5.53 -2.39
N ALA A 254 4.13 -4.32 -1.85
CA ALA A 254 5.06 -3.22 -2.10
C ALA A 254 6.51 -3.56 -1.72
N LEU A 255 6.75 -4.48 -0.79
CA LEU A 255 8.09 -4.97 -0.44
C LEU A 255 8.83 -5.62 -1.63
N LEU A 256 8.09 -6.16 -2.62
CA LEU A 256 8.71 -6.68 -3.85
C LEU A 256 8.76 -5.66 -4.98
N GLY A 257 7.84 -4.70 -4.99
CA GLY A 257 7.79 -3.61 -5.97
C GLY A 257 8.82 -2.53 -5.70
N GLU A 258 9.11 -2.27 -4.47
CA GLU A 258 10.38 -1.70 -4.05
C GLU A 258 11.41 -2.82 -4.32
N LYS A 259 12.43 -2.55 -5.16
CA LYS A 259 13.68 -3.26 -4.95
C LYS A 259 13.88 -3.20 -3.43
N ILE A 260 14.15 -4.34 -2.77
CA ILE A 260 14.94 -4.33 -1.54
C ILE A 260 16.19 -3.61 -2.00
N GLU A 261 16.17 -2.30 -1.88
CA GLU A 261 17.35 -1.51 -2.09
C GLU A 261 18.23 -2.11 -1.01
N GLU A 262 19.25 -2.88 -1.42
CA GLU A 262 20.37 -3.18 -0.54
C GLU A 262 20.62 -1.85 0.13
N GLU A 263 20.37 -1.77 1.44
CA GLU A 263 20.46 -0.50 2.15
C GLU A 263 21.84 0.02 1.81
N ILE A 264 21.90 1.19 1.14
CA ILE A 264 23.20 1.78 0.85
C ILE A 264 23.90 1.84 2.20
N PRO A 265 25.12 1.28 2.35
CA PRO A 265 25.87 1.42 3.56
C PRO A 265 25.92 2.91 3.93
N MET A 266 25.17 3.30 4.96
CA MET A 266 25.13 4.66 5.48
C MET A 266 25.97 4.74 6.74
N PHE A 267 26.90 5.67 6.75
CA PHE A 267 27.75 5.91 7.90
C PHE A 267 27.56 7.33 8.37
N ILE A 268 27.20 7.50 9.64
CA ILE A 268 27.14 8.79 10.29
C ILE A 268 28.16 8.78 11.42
N VAL A 269 29.09 9.71 11.39
CA VAL A 269 30.14 9.88 12.39
C VAL A 269 29.95 11.21 13.08
N GLY A 270 30.15 11.26 14.41
CA GLY A 270 30.05 12.48 15.21
C GLY A 270 28.59 12.90 15.49
N LEU A 271 27.71 11.92 15.70
CA LEU A 271 26.34 12.23 16.16
C LEU A 271 26.38 13.09 17.41
N PRO A 272 25.49 14.09 17.53
CA PRO A 272 25.33 14.87 18.75
C PRO A 272 24.99 13.99 19.95
N ASP A 273 25.43 14.40 21.15
CA ASP A 273 25.08 13.70 22.41
C ASP A 273 23.58 13.86 22.74
N GLU A 274 22.96 14.93 22.26
CA GLU A 274 21.52 15.16 22.44
C GLU A 274 20.71 14.14 21.63
N PRO A 275 19.89 13.30 22.29
CA PRO A 275 19.17 12.22 21.60
C PRO A 275 18.25 12.70 20.47
N PHE A 276 17.60 13.86 20.66
CA PHE A 276 16.72 14.45 19.65
C PHE A 276 17.49 14.85 18.40
N ASP A 277 18.61 15.56 18.55
CA ASP A 277 19.45 16.00 17.44
C ASP A 277 20.09 14.81 16.71
N ALA A 278 20.48 13.76 17.46
CA ALA A 278 21.03 12.54 16.89
C ALA A 278 20.00 11.79 16.03
N GLU A 279 18.77 11.66 16.50
CA GLU A 279 17.71 10.97 15.76
C GLU A 279 17.24 11.78 14.55
N LEU A 280 17.16 13.10 14.69
CA LEU A 280 16.88 14.00 13.59
C LEU A 280 17.93 13.88 12.47
N ALA A 281 19.22 13.88 12.83
CA ALA A 281 20.31 13.74 11.87
C ALA A 281 20.23 12.40 11.11
N LYS A 282 20.02 11.29 11.83
CA LYS A 282 19.83 9.96 11.24
C LYS A 282 18.66 9.92 10.26
N SER A 283 17.50 10.40 10.70
CA SER A 283 16.27 10.40 9.90
C SER A 283 16.41 11.24 8.62
N LYS A 284 16.91 12.47 8.74
CA LYS A 284 17.09 13.37 7.58
C LYS A 284 18.13 12.82 6.59
N PHE A 285 19.25 12.27 7.09
CA PHE A 285 20.28 11.68 6.24
C PHE A 285 19.77 10.43 5.51
N ALA A 286 19.06 9.54 6.20
CA ALA A 286 18.44 8.37 5.59
C ALA A 286 17.44 8.75 4.48
N ASN A 287 16.61 9.77 4.72
CA ASN A 287 15.62 10.22 3.74
C ASN A 287 16.26 10.79 2.47
N ILE A 288 17.31 11.60 2.59
CA ILE A 288 18.00 12.13 1.41
C ILE A 288 18.76 11.05 0.65
N THR A 289 19.41 10.13 1.34
CA THR A 289 20.13 9.02 0.72
C THR A 289 19.19 8.12 -0.06
N ARG A 290 18.01 7.80 0.51
CA ARG A 290 16.95 7.05 -0.17
C ARG A 290 16.41 7.80 -1.39
N PHE A 291 16.20 9.11 -1.30
CA PHE A 291 15.81 9.94 -2.44
C PHE A 291 16.87 9.94 -3.55
N MET A 292 18.14 10.12 -3.18
CA MET A 292 19.27 10.13 -4.14
C MET A 292 19.38 8.81 -4.90
N ARG A 293 19.20 7.68 -4.22
CA ARG A 293 19.26 6.36 -4.86
C ARG A 293 18.14 6.13 -5.87
N ARG A 294 16.95 6.69 -5.66
CA ARG A 294 15.87 6.60 -6.67
C ARG A 294 16.25 7.21 -8.00
N ILE A 295 17.10 8.24 -7.97
CA ILE A 295 17.54 8.97 -9.17
C ILE A 295 18.86 8.42 -9.70
N HIS A 296 19.74 7.98 -8.80
CA HIS A 296 21.03 7.38 -9.07
C HIS A 296 21.10 5.97 -8.46
N PRO A 297 20.62 4.93 -9.17
CA PRO A 297 20.65 3.55 -8.69
C PRO A 297 22.05 2.98 -8.47
N ASP A 298 23.05 3.64 -9.01
CA ASP A 298 24.49 3.32 -8.99
C ASP A 298 25.22 3.81 -7.73
N ILE A 299 24.51 4.43 -6.75
CA ILE A 299 25.12 4.83 -5.48
C ILE A 299 25.51 3.58 -4.69
N GLU A 300 26.79 3.53 -4.30
CA GLU A 300 27.40 2.43 -3.56
C GLU A 300 27.43 2.69 -2.06
N GLN A 301 27.61 3.95 -1.64
CA GLN A 301 27.81 4.31 -0.24
C GLN A 301 27.48 5.77 0.02
N ALA A 302 26.97 6.07 1.23
CA ALA A 302 26.76 7.43 1.73
C ALA A 302 27.41 7.62 3.11
N ARG A 303 28.20 8.66 3.26
CA ARG A 303 28.86 9.04 4.54
C ARG A 303 28.47 10.45 4.94
N CYS A 304 28.19 10.65 6.21
CA CYS A 304 27.95 11.95 6.81
C CYS A 304 28.86 12.10 8.05
N HIS A 305 29.65 13.14 8.08
CA HIS A 305 30.44 13.50 9.24
C HIS A 305 29.89 14.79 9.85
N ILE A 306 29.46 14.73 11.10
CA ILE A 306 28.98 15.88 11.88
C ILE A 306 30.08 16.27 12.86
N LYS A 307 30.55 17.51 12.76
CA LYS A 307 31.58 18.03 13.65
C LYS A 307 31.04 19.21 14.47
N LEU A 308 31.20 19.16 15.79
CA LEU A 308 30.96 20.31 16.65
C LEU A 308 32.13 21.29 16.51
N ARG A 309 31.88 22.47 15.95
CA ARG A 309 32.90 23.49 15.71
C ARG A 309 33.10 24.47 16.86
N SER A 310 31.99 24.90 17.47
CA SER A 310 32.04 25.82 18.63
C SER A 310 30.74 25.73 19.41
N VAL A 311 30.84 26.16 20.69
CA VAL A 311 29.71 26.26 21.61
C VAL A 311 29.68 27.71 22.12
N LEU A 312 28.53 28.39 22.05
CA LEU A 312 28.31 29.71 22.55
C LEU A 312 27.06 29.73 23.45
N GLY A 313 27.24 29.61 24.75
CA GLY A 313 26.15 29.38 25.68
C GLY A 313 25.44 28.05 25.40
N SER A 314 24.14 28.10 25.20
CA SER A 314 23.34 26.92 24.83
C SER A 314 23.36 26.58 23.31
N ARG A 315 23.97 27.46 22.50
CA ARG A 315 24.01 27.25 21.03
C ARG A 315 25.24 26.47 20.61
N LYS A 316 25.06 25.47 19.82
CA LYS A 316 26.11 24.61 19.24
C LYS A 316 26.23 24.89 17.74
N ARG A 317 27.47 25.11 17.26
CA ARG A 317 27.75 25.29 15.83
C ARG A 317 28.28 23.99 15.25
N TYR A 318 27.57 23.47 14.26
CA TYR A 318 27.92 22.23 13.62
C TYR A 318 28.45 22.45 12.20
N GLU A 319 29.32 21.57 11.77
CA GLU A 319 29.68 21.35 10.37
C GLU A 319 29.19 19.97 9.96
N ILE A 320 28.49 19.89 8.84
CA ILE A 320 28.16 18.63 8.20
C ILE A 320 28.96 18.47 6.92
N ASP A 321 29.59 17.31 6.77
CA ASP A 321 30.37 16.93 5.60
C ASP A 321 29.83 15.60 5.06
N VAL A 322 29.27 15.63 3.84
CA VAL A 322 28.57 14.49 3.24
C VAL A 322 29.27 14.06 1.97
N HIS A 323 29.57 12.76 1.88
CA HIS A 323 30.14 12.12 0.71
C HIS A 323 29.22 10.96 0.24
N ILE A 324 28.80 11.02 -1.01
CA ILE A 324 28.02 9.96 -1.66
C ILE A 324 28.84 9.43 -2.81
N SER A 325 29.22 8.17 -2.73
CA SER A 325 30.02 7.48 -3.76
C SER A 325 29.11 6.73 -4.72
N SER A 326 29.39 6.82 -6.00
CA SER A 326 28.72 6.06 -7.06
C SER A 326 29.72 5.60 -8.12
N THR A 327 29.35 4.61 -8.92
CA THR A 327 30.19 4.12 -10.05
C THR A 327 30.51 5.18 -11.07
N HIS A 328 29.70 6.24 -11.17
CA HIS A 328 29.84 7.35 -12.13
C HIS A 328 30.38 8.65 -11.50
N GLY A 329 30.92 8.57 -10.28
CA GLY A 329 31.57 9.69 -9.59
C GLY A 329 30.98 10.01 -8.23
N ASN A 330 31.70 10.84 -7.49
CA ASN A 330 31.35 11.19 -6.12
C ASN A 330 30.60 12.52 -6.05
N ILE A 331 29.66 12.61 -5.11
CA ILE A 331 28.96 13.84 -4.78
C ILE A 331 29.35 14.22 -3.36
N SER A 332 29.86 15.43 -3.16
CA SER A 332 30.17 15.97 -1.82
C SER A 332 29.39 17.23 -1.52
N TYR A 333 29.12 17.43 -0.24
CA TYR A 333 28.48 18.63 0.28
C TYR A 333 29.00 18.91 1.67
N THR A 334 29.44 20.16 1.92
CA THR A 334 29.90 20.62 3.23
C THR A 334 29.21 21.92 3.57
N ASN A 335 28.72 22.08 4.79
CA ASN A 335 28.13 23.32 5.27
C ASN A 335 28.29 23.46 6.79
N VAL A 336 28.25 24.70 7.28
CA VAL A 336 28.45 25.06 8.70
C VAL A 336 27.31 25.95 9.18
N GLY A 337 26.73 25.66 10.33
CA GLY A 337 25.64 26.47 10.90
C GLY A 337 25.35 26.18 12.35
N TRP A 338 24.44 26.96 12.92
CA TRP A 338 24.04 26.90 14.34
C TRP A 338 22.79 26.02 14.57
N ASP A 339 22.10 25.65 13.52
CA ASP A 339 20.88 24.84 13.54
C ASP A 339 21.11 23.60 12.70
N LEU A 340 21.20 22.45 13.37
CA LEU A 340 21.46 21.17 12.72
C LEU A 340 20.33 20.76 11.77
N ALA A 341 19.07 21.01 12.14
CA ALA A 341 17.92 20.71 11.31
C ALA A 341 17.97 21.49 9.98
N LYS A 342 18.26 22.79 10.08
CA LYS A 342 18.39 23.67 8.93
C LYS A 342 19.56 23.28 8.01
N LEU A 343 20.70 22.87 8.60
CA LEU A 343 21.85 22.37 7.84
C LEU A 343 21.49 21.16 6.98
N PHE A 344 20.73 20.21 7.54
CA PHE A 344 20.26 19.03 6.79
C PHE A 344 19.23 19.38 5.72
N ASP A 345 18.38 20.38 5.94
CA ASP A 345 17.44 20.87 4.93
C ASP A 345 18.14 21.58 3.78
N GLU A 346 19.14 22.41 4.07
CA GLU A 346 19.99 23.05 3.06
C GLU A 346 20.78 22.02 2.26
N MET A 347 21.34 21.00 2.92
CA MET A 347 21.99 19.86 2.27
C MET A 347 21.03 19.15 1.32
N THR A 348 19.82 18.84 1.79
CA THR A 348 18.80 18.17 0.99
C THR A 348 18.48 18.95 -0.27
N ASN A 349 18.29 20.27 -0.16
CA ASN A 349 18.00 21.15 -1.28
C ASN A 349 19.20 21.27 -2.26
N ALA A 350 20.41 21.35 -1.75
CA ALA A 350 21.63 21.42 -2.57
C ALA A 350 21.86 20.12 -3.35
N LEU A 351 21.70 18.96 -2.70
CA LEU A 351 21.85 17.66 -3.34
C LEU A 351 20.76 17.42 -4.41
N LYS A 352 19.50 17.79 -4.15
CA LYS A 352 18.42 17.75 -5.14
C LYS A 352 18.74 18.61 -6.37
N LYS A 353 19.28 19.83 -6.20
CA LYS A 353 19.67 20.71 -7.31
C LYS A 353 20.83 20.12 -8.14
N LYS A 354 21.87 19.57 -7.50
CA LYS A 354 23.02 18.94 -8.19
C LYS A 354 22.56 17.78 -9.08
N VAL A 355 21.61 17.00 -8.63
CA VAL A 355 21.03 15.87 -9.36
C VAL A 355 20.22 16.33 -10.56
N SER A 356 19.35 17.32 -10.40
CA SER A 356 18.53 17.86 -11.49
C SER A 356 19.36 18.51 -12.60
N GLN A 357 20.54 19.06 -12.29
CA GLN A 357 21.42 19.67 -13.29
C GLN A 357 22.22 18.64 -14.10
N LYS A 358 22.60 17.50 -13.51
CA LYS A 358 23.28 16.42 -14.24
C LYS A 358 22.36 15.77 -15.27
N HIS A 359 21.08 15.62 -14.97
CA HIS A 359 20.09 15.02 -15.90
C HIS A 359 19.84 15.87 -17.17
N LYS A 360 19.99 17.21 -17.05
CA LYS A 360 19.88 18.13 -18.20
C LYS A 360 21.14 18.16 -19.12
N ARG A 361 22.27 17.59 -18.69
CA ARG A 361 23.51 17.56 -19.49
C ARG A 361 23.73 16.21 -20.21
N THR A 362 22.87 15.23 -19.97
CA THR A 362 22.96 13.88 -20.55
C THR A 362 21.80 13.60 -21.54
N LEU A 363 20.93 14.57 -21.78
CA LEU A 363 19.95 14.65 -22.87
C LEU A 363 20.46 15.68 -23.90
#